data_dd90071e70297beb359d0523ff32e228
#
_entry.id   dd90071e70297beb359d0523ff32e228
#
_cell.length_a   1.000
_cell.length_b   1.000
_cell.length_c   1.000
_cell.angle_alpha   90.00
_cell.angle_beta   90.00
_cell.angle_gamma   90.00
#
_symmetry.space_group_name_H-M   'P 1'
#
loop_
_entity.id
_entity.type
_entity.pdbx_description
1 polymer ?
#
loop_
_entity_poly.entity_id
_entity_poly.type
_entity_poly.pdbx_seq_one_letter_code
_entity_poly.pdbx_strand_id
1 'polypeptide(L)'
;MTEPALPVGPADIDAAARVIAPFAIRTPLLSFPVLDERVGAKVFLKPEMLQRTGSFKFRGAFNKVASIPQDKRAGGVVAFSSGNHAQGVAAAAKLLDMQATIVMPSDAPLTKRERTKSYGAEVVLYDRDRDDREAISRGIAEKRGATLVRPYDDPFVIAGQGTAGREIAEDMAARGIAPDIVVAPASGGGLIAGVATAVKARYPLAQLVVAEPEAFDDHTLSLAVGHREPHAPAGRTICDALMALIPGEMTFAINSKLLSRGVTASDKEVGAAVAFAYRELKLVVEPGGAVGLAALLAGRLDVAGKNVVIVLSGGNVDADLFAELVA
;
A
#
# COMPACT_ATOMS: atom_id res chain seq x y z
N MET A 1 27.16 -20.15 5.72
CA MET A 1 26.33 -19.91 4.52
C MET A 1 25.84 -18.47 4.60
N THR A 2 26.18 -17.63 3.64
CA THR A 2 25.65 -16.25 3.58
C THR A 2 24.15 -16.33 3.35
N GLU A 3 23.36 -15.66 4.19
CA GLU A 3 21.92 -15.54 3.99
C GLU A 3 21.64 -14.97 2.59
N PRO A 4 20.69 -15.54 1.83
CA PRO A 4 20.37 -15.01 0.51
C PRO A 4 19.93 -13.55 0.63
N ALA A 5 20.46 -12.71 -0.24
CA ALA A 5 20.11 -11.29 -0.29
C ALA A 5 18.60 -11.10 -0.47
N LEU A 6 18.06 -10.02 0.10
CA LEU A 6 16.64 -9.66 -0.11
C LEU A 6 16.41 -9.32 -1.58
N PRO A 7 15.22 -9.64 -2.15
CA PRO A 7 14.86 -9.29 -3.53
C PRO A 7 14.91 -7.77 -3.82
N VAL A 8 14.72 -6.94 -2.79
CA VAL A 8 14.83 -5.48 -2.85
C VAL A 8 15.61 -5.02 -1.61
N GLY A 9 16.68 -4.27 -1.83
CA GLY A 9 17.52 -3.72 -0.77
C GLY A 9 17.37 -2.19 -0.61
N PRO A 10 18.04 -1.60 0.40
CA PRO A 10 18.01 -0.16 0.62
C PRO A 10 18.50 0.67 -0.58
N ALA A 11 19.50 0.16 -1.32
CA ALA A 11 20.02 0.84 -2.53
C ALA A 11 18.98 0.95 -3.64
N ASP A 12 18.10 -0.04 -3.80
CA ASP A 12 17.01 0.00 -4.78
C ASP A 12 15.96 1.05 -4.40
N ILE A 13 15.68 1.20 -3.09
CA ILE A 13 14.78 2.23 -2.56
C ILE A 13 15.38 3.63 -2.76
N ASP A 14 16.69 3.79 -2.54
CA ASP A 14 17.39 5.06 -2.80
C ASP A 14 17.36 5.42 -4.29
N ALA A 15 17.53 4.44 -5.18
CA ALA A 15 17.38 4.63 -6.62
C ALA A 15 15.95 5.04 -6.98
N ALA A 16 14.93 4.34 -6.45
CA ALA A 16 13.53 4.67 -6.63
C ALA A 16 13.20 6.08 -6.12
N ALA A 17 13.74 6.48 -4.96
CA ALA A 17 13.53 7.82 -4.40
C ALA A 17 14.04 8.92 -5.34
N ARG A 18 15.18 8.74 -5.98
CA ARG A 18 15.71 9.69 -6.99
C ARG A 18 14.80 9.77 -8.22
N VAL A 19 14.29 8.62 -8.68
CA VAL A 19 13.41 8.54 -9.87
C VAL A 19 12.09 9.25 -9.62
N ILE A 20 11.46 9.04 -8.44
CA ILE A 20 10.12 9.57 -8.16
C ILE A 20 10.14 11.01 -7.62
N ALA A 21 11.26 11.51 -7.10
CA ALA A 21 11.36 12.81 -6.42
C ALA A 21 10.74 14.00 -7.18
N PRO A 22 10.87 14.12 -8.53
CA PRO A 22 10.26 15.24 -9.26
C PRO A 22 8.73 15.15 -9.36
N PHE A 23 8.13 13.98 -9.07
CA PHE A 23 6.73 13.69 -9.37
C PHE A 23 5.93 13.30 -8.13
N ALA A 24 6.51 12.58 -7.19
CA ALA A 24 5.85 12.18 -5.96
C ALA A 24 5.82 13.33 -4.94
N ILE A 25 4.78 13.35 -4.13
CA ILE A 25 4.70 14.26 -2.98
C ILE A 25 5.46 13.61 -1.82
N ARG A 26 6.42 14.34 -1.22
CA ARG A 26 6.96 13.96 0.08
C ARG A 26 5.87 14.23 1.13
N THR A 27 5.15 13.19 1.53
CA THR A 27 4.09 13.32 2.52
C THR A 27 4.69 13.64 3.91
N PRO A 28 4.06 14.52 4.71
CA PRO A 28 4.59 14.86 6.04
C PRO A 28 4.52 13.66 6.99
N LEU A 29 5.28 13.72 8.10
CA LEU A 29 5.07 12.86 9.25
C LEU A 29 4.35 13.67 10.34
N LEU A 30 3.06 13.38 10.58
CA LEU A 30 2.17 14.12 11.46
C LEU A 30 2.12 13.49 12.86
N SER A 31 1.88 14.30 13.88
CA SER A 31 1.64 13.86 15.26
C SER A 31 0.51 14.68 15.87
N PHE A 32 -0.34 14.05 16.68
CA PHE A 32 -1.53 14.66 17.26
C PHE A 32 -1.60 14.35 18.76
N PRO A 33 -1.60 15.37 19.66
CA PRO A 33 -1.70 15.14 21.08
C PRO A 33 -2.89 14.29 21.50
N VAL A 34 -4.07 14.48 20.88
CA VAL A 34 -5.28 13.71 21.15
C VAL A 34 -5.09 12.21 20.91
N LEU A 35 -4.29 11.81 19.91
CA LEU A 35 -3.98 10.41 19.63
C LEU A 35 -2.94 9.89 20.63
N ASP A 36 -1.91 10.69 20.92
CA ASP A 36 -0.86 10.34 21.90
C ASP A 36 -1.47 10.03 23.27
N GLU A 37 -2.32 10.92 23.78
CA GLU A 37 -3.04 10.78 25.05
C GLU A 37 -3.98 9.57 25.05
N ARG A 38 -4.69 9.33 23.95
CA ARG A 38 -5.64 8.23 23.80
C ARG A 38 -4.99 6.86 23.95
N VAL A 39 -3.74 6.70 23.48
CA VAL A 39 -3.06 5.39 23.43
C VAL A 39 -1.87 5.29 24.40
N GLY A 40 -1.50 6.37 25.09
CA GLY A 40 -0.37 6.41 26.02
C GLY A 40 1.00 6.21 25.33
N ALA A 41 1.15 6.69 24.10
CA ALA A 41 2.34 6.53 23.25
C ALA A 41 2.59 7.79 22.43
N LYS A 42 3.81 7.96 21.91
CA LYS A 42 4.09 8.99 20.91
C LYS A 42 3.80 8.44 19.50
N VAL A 43 2.75 8.92 18.86
CA VAL A 43 2.28 8.40 17.57
C VAL A 43 2.58 9.38 16.44
N PHE A 44 3.16 8.84 15.37
CA PHE A 44 3.42 9.54 14.11
C PHE A 44 2.63 8.89 12.99
N LEU A 45 1.95 9.69 12.20
CA LEU A 45 1.14 9.23 11.07
C LEU A 45 1.84 9.58 9.76
N LYS A 46 1.98 8.62 8.86
CA LYS A 46 2.44 8.80 7.47
C LYS A 46 1.22 8.82 6.55
N PRO A 47 0.68 10.00 6.20
CA PRO A 47 -0.60 10.14 5.51
C PRO A 47 -0.43 10.03 3.99
N GLU A 48 -0.35 8.82 3.46
CA GLU A 48 -0.22 8.53 2.03
C GLU A 48 -1.49 8.84 1.23
N MET A 49 -2.61 9.17 1.87
CA MET A 49 -3.76 9.77 1.19
C MET A 49 -3.44 11.16 0.60
N LEU A 50 -2.41 11.84 1.11
CA LEU A 50 -1.94 13.11 0.56
C LEU A 50 -1.01 12.95 -0.64
N GLN A 51 -0.63 11.71 -0.98
CA GLN A 51 0.15 11.41 -2.16
C GLN A 51 -0.70 11.65 -3.43
N ARG A 52 -0.01 11.88 -4.55
CA ARG A 52 -0.63 11.93 -5.88
C ARG A 52 -1.54 10.72 -6.08
N THR A 53 -2.72 10.91 -6.68
CA THR A 53 -3.80 9.92 -6.81
C THR A 53 -4.46 9.44 -5.50
N GLY A 54 -4.17 10.08 -4.37
CA GLY A 54 -4.82 9.82 -3.08
C GLY A 54 -4.37 8.53 -2.39
N SER A 55 -3.22 7.94 -2.75
CA SER A 55 -2.66 6.76 -2.09
C SER A 55 -1.18 6.54 -2.40
N PHE A 56 -0.51 5.75 -1.58
CA PHE A 56 0.89 5.32 -1.76
C PHE A 56 1.18 4.67 -3.11
N LYS A 57 0.17 4.12 -3.77
CA LYS A 57 0.32 3.33 -5.01
C LYS A 57 1.02 4.08 -6.13
N PHE A 58 0.89 5.41 -6.18
CA PHE A 58 1.60 6.23 -7.16
C PHE A 58 3.12 6.03 -7.11
N ARG A 59 3.72 5.89 -5.93
CA ARG A 59 5.18 5.74 -5.74
C ARG A 59 5.73 4.56 -6.52
N GLY A 60 5.19 3.36 -6.27
CA GLY A 60 5.63 2.14 -6.94
C GLY A 60 5.20 2.07 -8.40
N ALA A 61 4.01 2.54 -8.73
CA ALA A 61 3.54 2.61 -10.11
C ALA A 61 4.45 3.50 -10.96
N PHE A 62 4.77 4.70 -10.48
CA PHE A 62 5.66 5.61 -11.19
C PHE A 62 7.07 5.03 -11.34
N ASN A 63 7.66 4.49 -10.28
CA ASN A 63 9.00 3.89 -10.33
C ASN A 63 9.05 2.73 -11.34
N LYS A 64 8.02 1.88 -11.39
CA LYS A 64 7.92 0.79 -12.36
C LYS A 64 7.76 1.29 -13.78
N VAL A 65 6.86 2.23 -14.03
CA VAL A 65 6.62 2.75 -15.40
C VAL A 65 7.86 3.50 -15.91
N ALA A 66 8.53 4.26 -15.04
CA ALA A 66 9.76 4.96 -15.38
C ALA A 66 10.93 4.01 -15.71
N SER A 67 10.97 2.80 -15.14
CA SER A 67 11.99 1.79 -15.42
C SER A 67 11.87 1.13 -16.80
N ILE A 68 10.79 1.39 -17.54
CA ILE A 68 10.58 0.82 -18.87
C ILE A 68 11.55 1.45 -19.86
N PRO A 69 12.39 0.66 -20.57
CA PRO A 69 13.32 1.16 -21.58
C PRO A 69 12.61 1.99 -22.66
N GLN A 70 13.28 3.02 -23.15
CA GLN A 70 12.69 3.97 -24.10
C GLN A 70 12.14 3.31 -25.36
N ASP A 71 12.82 2.30 -25.88
CA ASP A 71 12.42 1.51 -27.05
C ASP A 71 11.16 0.67 -26.83
N LYS A 72 10.80 0.39 -25.57
CA LYS A 72 9.58 -0.38 -25.20
C LYS A 72 8.40 0.50 -24.82
N ARG A 73 8.58 1.81 -24.66
CA ARG A 73 7.51 2.72 -24.19
C ARG A 73 6.36 2.86 -25.17
N ALA A 74 6.61 2.69 -26.46
CA ALA A 74 5.57 2.74 -27.50
C ALA A 74 4.45 1.70 -27.30
N GLY A 75 4.76 0.54 -26.69
CA GLY A 75 3.77 -0.48 -26.34
C GLY A 75 2.83 -0.08 -25.20
N GLY A 76 3.21 0.91 -24.40
CA GLY A 76 2.43 1.35 -23.23
C GLY A 76 2.51 0.40 -22.06
N VAL A 77 1.54 0.53 -21.14
CA VAL A 77 1.43 -0.29 -19.93
C VAL A 77 0.05 -0.90 -19.80
N VAL A 78 -0.02 -2.07 -19.19
CA VAL A 78 -1.26 -2.74 -18.82
C VAL A 78 -1.24 -3.01 -17.32
N ALA A 79 -2.36 -2.79 -16.62
CA ALA A 79 -2.53 -3.19 -15.24
C ALA A 79 -3.95 -3.73 -15.01
N PHE A 80 -4.13 -4.53 -13.96
CA PHE A 80 -5.45 -4.98 -13.51
C PHE A 80 -5.69 -4.50 -12.09
N SER A 81 -6.72 -3.68 -11.91
CA SER A 81 -7.16 -3.17 -10.60
C SER A 81 -8.39 -2.29 -10.77
N SER A 82 -9.26 -2.28 -9.79
CA SER A 82 -10.40 -1.34 -9.73
C SER A 82 -10.17 -0.15 -8.79
N GLY A 83 -9.02 -0.09 -8.13
CA GLY A 83 -8.76 0.89 -7.06
C GLY A 83 -7.48 1.70 -7.25
N ASN A 84 -6.75 1.88 -6.16
CA ASN A 84 -5.58 2.74 -6.05
C ASN A 84 -4.46 2.44 -7.05
N HIS A 85 -4.23 1.15 -7.35
CA HIS A 85 -3.18 0.76 -8.31
C HIS A 85 -3.52 1.19 -9.74
N ALA A 86 -4.78 1.05 -10.15
CA ALA A 86 -5.28 1.49 -11.45
C ALA A 86 -4.98 2.99 -11.67
N GLN A 87 -5.36 3.81 -10.70
CA GLN A 87 -5.16 5.26 -10.74
C GLN A 87 -3.66 5.62 -10.73
N GLY A 88 -2.88 4.94 -9.91
CA GLY A 88 -1.43 5.14 -9.84
C GLY A 88 -0.73 4.85 -11.16
N VAL A 89 -1.05 3.73 -11.82
CA VAL A 89 -0.49 3.36 -13.13
C VAL A 89 -0.94 4.31 -14.22
N ALA A 90 -2.23 4.65 -14.28
CA ALA A 90 -2.77 5.58 -15.28
C ALA A 90 -2.11 6.97 -15.17
N ALA A 91 -1.97 7.50 -13.93
CA ALA A 91 -1.32 8.78 -13.70
C ALA A 91 0.19 8.75 -14.03
N ALA A 92 0.88 7.66 -13.68
CA ALA A 92 2.31 7.49 -14.00
C ALA A 92 2.54 7.43 -15.53
N ALA A 93 1.72 6.65 -16.24
CA ALA A 93 1.80 6.54 -17.68
C ALA A 93 1.56 7.89 -18.37
N LYS A 94 0.52 8.64 -17.93
CA LYS A 94 0.24 10.00 -18.45
C LYS A 94 1.43 10.96 -18.28
N LEU A 95 2.10 10.92 -17.13
CA LEU A 95 3.26 11.77 -16.85
C LEU A 95 4.51 11.43 -17.68
N LEU A 96 4.54 10.23 -18.25
CA LEU A 96 5.64 9.71 -19.05
C LEU A 96 5.27 9.55 -20.53
N ASP A 97 4.16 10.18 -20.96
CA ASP A 97 3.61 10.16 -22.33
C ASP A 97 3.43 8.73 -22.87
N MET A 98 2.98 7.81 -21.99
CA MET A 98 2.71 6.41 -22.33
C MET A 98 1.21 6.11 -22.30
N GLN A 99 0.75 5.22 -23.19
CA GLN A 99 -0.60 4.70 -23.13
C GLN A 99 -0.77 3.75 -21.94
N ALA A 100 -1.90 3.83 -21.24
CA ALA A 100 -2.27 2.90 -20.19
C ALA A 100 -3.58 2.18 -20.52
N THR A 101 -3.60 0.86 -20.36
CA THR A 101 -4.81 0.05 -20.41
C THR A 101 -5.04 -0.59 -19.06
N ILE A 102 -6.20 -0.35 -18.47
CA ILE A 102 -6.55 -0.86 -17.14
C ILE A 102 -7.70 -1.86 -17.25
N VAL A 103 -7.43 -3.09 -16.87
CA VAL A 103 -8.42 -4.17 -16.79
C VAL A 103 -9.15 -4.07 -15.45
N MET A 104 -10.44 -3.75 -15.50
CA MET A 104 -11.31 -3.51 -14.34
C MET A 104 -12.51 -4.44 -14.35
N PRO A 105 -13.02 -4.88 -13.20
CA PRO A 105 -14.26 -5.66 -13.19
C PRO A 105 -15.45 -4.78 -13.60
N SER A 106 -16.42 -5.41 -14.27
CA SER A 106 -17.62 -4.74 -14.80
C SER A 106 -18.53 -4.17 -13.69
N ASP A 107 -18.42 -4.71 -12.48
CA ASP A 107 -19.13 -4.26 -11.28
C ASP A 107 -18.36 -3.16 -10.49
N ALA A 108 -17.20 -2.72 -11.00
CA ALA A 108 -16.47 -1.62 -10.36
C ALA A 108 -17.32 -0.33 -10.33
N PRO A 109 -17.35 0.41 -9.22
CA PRO A 109 -18.08 1.67 -9.12
C PRO A 109 -17.77 2.63 -10.27
N LEU A 110 -18.80 3.29 -10.81
CA LEU A 110 -18.64 4.22 -11.93
C LEU A 110 -17.61 5.32 -11.60
N THR A 111 -17.63 5.83 -10.39
CA THR A 111 -16.69 6.84 -9.89
C THR A 111 -15.23 6.40 -10.02
N LYS A 112 -14.91 5.14 -9.67
CA LYS A 112 -13.56 4.59 -9.79
C LYS A 112 -13.15 4.42 -11.26
N ARG A 113 -14.08 3.99 -12.13
CA ARG A 113 -13.84 3.87 -13.57
C ARG A 113 -13.58 5.23 -14.22
N GLU A 114 -14.45 6.19 -13.98
CA GLU A 114 -14.32 7.54 -14.55
C GLU A 114 -13.06 8.25 -14.05
N ARG A 115 -12.71 8.09 -12.77
CA ARG A 115 -11.48 8.64 -12.22
C ARG A 115 -10.23 8.04 -12.90
N THR A 116 -10.24 6.74 -13.20
CA THR A 116 -9.14 6.10 -13.95
C THR A 116 -9.04 6.64 -15.36
N LYS A 117 -10.19 6.79 -16.07
CA LYS A 117 -10.25 7.40 -17.42
C LYS A 117 -9.78 8.85 -17.41
N SER A 118 -10.04 9.64 -16.35
CA SER A 118 -9.60 11.03 -16.26
C SER A 118 -8.07 11.19 -16.26
N TYR A 119 -7.35 10.14 -15.89
CA TYR A 119 -5.89 10.05 -16.07
C TYR A 119 -5.46 9.65 -17.49
N GLY A 120 -6.41 9.48 -18.43
CA GLY A 120 -6.12 9.15 -19.82
C GLY A 120 -6.01 7.64 -20.12
N ALA A 121 -6.37 6.77 -19.18
CA ALA A 121 -6.29 5.33 -19.39
C ALA A 121 -7.51 4.80 -20.16
N GLU A 122 -7.27 3.83 -21.06
CA GLU A 122 -8.29 2.94 -21.60
C GLU A 122 -8.73 1.96 -20.50
N VAL A 123 -10.04 1.77 -20.33
CA VAL A 123 -10.61 0.81 -19.38
C VAL A 123 -11.23 -0.35 -20.12
N VAL A 124 -10.72 -1.56 -19.87
CA VAL A 124 -11.25 -2.82 -20.38
C VAL A 124 -11.98 -3.52 -19.24
N LEU A 125 -13.27 -3.82 -19.43
CA LEU A 125 -14.10 -4.45 -18.40
C LEU A 125 -14.06 -5.98 -18.53
N TYR A 126 -14.07 -6.68 -17.38
CA TYR A 126 -14.15 -8.13 -17.29
C TYR A 126 -15.21 -8.56 -16.25
N ASP A 127 -15.73 -9.78 -16.40
CA ASP A 127 -16.65 -10.41 -15.46
C ASP A 127 -15.86 -11.18 -14.39
N ARG A 128 -16.04 -10.84 -13.10
CA ARG A 128 -15.29 -11.47 -11.98
C ARG A 128 -15.51 -12.98 -11.86
N ASP A 129 -16.70 -13.44 -12.24
CA ASP A 129 -17.13 -14.82 -12.03
C ASP A 129 -16.73 -15.73 -13.20
N ARG A 130 -16.41 -15.15 -14.37
CA ARG A 130 -16.16 -15.87 -15.63
C ARG A 130 -14.79 -15.69 -16.21
N ASP A 131 -14.12 -14.55 -15.89
CA ASP A 131 -12.92 -14.13 -16.57
C ASP A 131 -11.70 -14.14 -15.63
N ASP A 132 -10.54 -14.50 -16.18
CA ASP A 132 -9.24 -14.33 -15.50
C ASP A 132 -8.64 -12.97 -15.91
N ARG A 133 -8.69 -12.03 -14.96
CA ARG A 133 -8.13 -10.67 -15.15
C ARG A 133 -6.63 -10.66 -15.49
N GLU A 134 -5.86 -11.63 -14.96
CA GLU A 134 -4.43 -11.71 -15.25
C GLU A 134 -4.20 -12.23 -16.68
N ALA A 135 -4.94 -13.23 -17.10
CA ALA A 135 -4.86 -13.77 -18.46
C ALA A 135 -5.26 -12.71 -19.49
N ILE A 136 -6.36 -11.95 -19.26
CA ILE A 136 -6.77 -10.84 -20.11
C ILE A 136 -5.67 -9.79 -20.19
N SER A 137 -5.13 -9.35 -19.04
CA SER A 137 -4.09 -8.32 -19.01
C SER A 137 -2.81 -8.75 -19.72
N ARG A 138 -2.41 -10.00 -19.56
CA ARG A 138 -1.26 -10.60 -20.23
C ARG A 138 -1.47 -10.66 -21.74
N GLY A 139 -2.63 -11.13 -22.19
CA GLY A 139 -2.96 -11.16 -23.62
C GLY A 139 -2.97 -9.78 -24.29
N ILE A 140 -3.47 -8.75 -23.59
CA ILE A 140 -3.40 -7.37 -24.07
C ILE A 140 -1.95 -6.89 -24.14
N ALA A 141 -1.16 -7.16 -23.09
CA ALA A 141 0.25 -6.77 -23.03
C ALA A 141 1.07 -7.40 -24.17
N GLU A 142 0.91 -8.70 -24.40
CA GLU A 142 1.58 -9.43 -25.47
C GLU A 142 1.19 -8.88 -26.84
N LYS A 143 -0.10 -8.71 -27.10
CA LYS A 143 -0.62 -8.21 -28.40
C LYS A 143 -0.13 -6.80 -28.74
N ARG A 144 0.07 -5.93 -27.73
CA ARG A 144 0.48 -4.52 -27.91
C ARG A 144 1.98 -4.30 -27.69
N GLY A 145 2.74 -5.30 -27.26
CA GLY A 145 4.11 -5.11 -26.78
C GLY A 145 4.20 -4.23 -25.53
N ALA A 146 3.10 -4.19 -24.75
CA ALA A 146 3.00 -3.38 -23.54
C ALA A 146 3.65 -4.07 -22.32
N THR A 147 4.02 -3.29 -21.33
CA THR A 147 4.54 -3.82 -20.05
C THR A 147 3.39 -4.03 -19.05
N LEU A 148 3.28 -5.24 -18.51
CA LEU A 148 2.36 -5.53 -17.39
C LEU A 148 2.92 -4.95 -16.09
N VAL A 149 2.14 -4.10 -15.42
CA VAL A 149 2.49 -3.48 -14.13
C VAL A 149 1.70 -4.15 -13.01
N ARG A 150 2.38 -5.01 -12.26
CA ARG A 150 1.77 -5.74 -11.15
C ARG A 150 1.54 -4.85 -9.93
N PRO A 151 0.50 -5.11 -9.09
CA PRO A 151 0.14 -4.22 -7.99
C PRO A 151 1.08 -4.27 -6.78
N TYR A 152 1.93 -5.29 -6.64
CA TYR A 152 2.83 -5.47 -5.49
C TYR A 152 4.07 -6.36 -5.74
N ASP A 153 3.94 -7.49 -6.43
CA ASP A 153 4.99 -8.51 -6.55
C ASP A 153 5.94 -8.20 -7.72
N ASP A 154 6.61 -7.07 -7.63
CA ASP A 154 7.56 -6.54 -8.62
C ASP A 154 8.63 -5.70 -7.88
N PRO A 155 9.94 -5.88 -8.17
CA PRO A 155 11.01 -5.23 -7.42
C PRO A 155 10.97 -3.70 -7.53
N PHE A 156 10.61 -3.14 -8.70
CA PHE A 156 10.49 -1.70 -8.89
C PHE A 156 9.28 -1.13 -8.13
N VAL A 157 8.17 -1.90 -8.09
CA VAL A 157 6.99 -1.50 -7.31
C VAL A 157 7.32 -1.50 -5.83
N ILE A 158 7.92 -2.56 -5.29
CA ILE A 158 8.32 -2.65 -3.87
C ILE A 158 9.29 -1.52 -3.50
N ALA A 159 10.33 -1.29 -4.33
CA ALA A 159 11.30 -0.22 -4.10
C ALA A 159 10.64 1.17 -4.09
N GLY A 160 9.73 1.43 -5.03
CA GLY A 160 8.96 2.68 -5.06
C GLY A 160 8.10 2.88 -3.81
N GLN A 161 7.40 1.84 -3.32
CA GLN A 161 6.64 1.89 -2.07
C GLN A 161 7.56 2.11 -0.86
N GLY A 162 8.76 1.53 -0.88
CA GLY A 162 9.78 1.68 0.16
C GLY A 162 10.23 3.12 0.38
N THR A 163 10.04 4.01 -0.60
CA THR A 163 10.34 5.44 -0.44
C THR A 163 9.52 6.09 0.68
N ALA A 164 8.31 5.60 0.97
CA ALA A 164 7.54 6.04 2.14
C ALA A 164 8.27 5.68 3.46
N GLY A 165 8.82 4.47 3.54
CA GLY A 165 9.63 4.03 4.69
C GLY A 165 10.94 4.81 4.82
N ARG A 166 11.60 5.14 3.70
CA ARG A 166 12.77 6.00 3.68
C ARG A 166 12.46 7.39 4.23
N GLU A 167 11.36 8.01 3.79
CA GLU A 167 10.91 9.30 4.31
C GLU A 167 10.59 9.24 5.82
N ILE A 168 9.94 8.16 6.29
CA ILE A 168 9.72 7.91 7.73
C ILE A 168 11.06 7.88 8.46
N ALA A 169 12.02 7.11 7.98
CA ALA A 169 13.32 6.98 8.65
C ALA A 169 14.10 8.30 8.69
N GLU A 170 14.04 9.10 7.62
CA GLU A 170 14.65 10.42 7.55
C GLU A 170 13.97 11.41 8.51
N ASP A 171 12.64 11.45 8.53
CA ASP A 171 11.87 12.39 9.34
C ASP A 171 11.98 12.08 10.84
N MET A 172 12.03 10.79 11.22
CA MET A 172 12.29 10.37 12.59
C MET A 172 13.72 10.75 13.03
N ALA A 173 14.70 10.56 12.15
CA ALA A 173 16.07 10.97 12.41
C ALA A 173 16.23 12.48 12.57
N ALA A 174 15.56 13.28 11.74
CA ALA A 174 15.57 14.73 11.85
C ALA A 174 14.99 15.24 13.18
N ARG A 175 14.12 14.46 13.81
CA ARG A 175 13.57 14.72 15.16
C ARG A 175 14.45 14.19 16.29
N GLY A 176 15.52 13.45 16.00
CA GLY A 176 16.34 12.77 17.01
C GLY A 176 15.62 11.62 17.72
N ILE A 177 14.59 11.02 17.09
CA ILE A 177 13.73 9.98 17.64
C ILE A 177 13.89 8.70 16.81
N ALA A 178 14.05 7.55 17.48
CA ALA A 178 13.98 6.25 16.83
C ALA A 178 12.55 5.68 16.97
N PRO A 179 11.97 5.10 15.90
CA PRO A 179 10.71 4.39 16.03
C PRO A 179 10.91 3.04 16.73
N ASP A 180 10.05 2.74 17.70
CA ASP A 180 10.00 1.41 18.32
C ASP A 180 9.14 0.45 17.48
N ILE A 181 8.04 0.97 16.93
CA ILE A 181 7.09 0.19 16.14
C ILE A 181 6.72 0.98 14.88
N VAL A 182 6.71 0.31 13.73
CA VAL A 182 6.17 0.85 12.47
C VAL A 182 5.12 -0.11 11.94
N VAL A 183 3.92 0.40 11.71
CA VAL A 183 2.77 -0.39 11.24
C VAL A 183 2.37 0.08 9.85
N ALA A 184 2.20 -0.86 8.94
CA ALA A 184 1.61 -0.57 7.63
C ALA A 184 0.62 -1.66 7.21
N PRO A 185 -0.44 -1.30 6.45
CA PRO A 185 -1.39 -2.27 5.96
C PRO A 185 -0.81 -3.14 4.84
N ALA A 186 -1.32 -4.37 4.72
CA ALA A 186 -1.02 -5.24 3.60
C ALA A 186 -2.27 -5.81 2.93
N SER A 187 -2.15 -6.00 1.62
CA SER A 187 -2.88 -6.95 0.79
C SER A 187 -1.80 -7.91 0.26
N GLY A 188 -1.30 -7.80 -0.95
CA GLY A 188 -0.15 -8.60 -1.40
C GLY A 188 1.22 -8.27 -0.80
N GLY A 189 1.34 -7.30 0.12
CA GLY A 189 2.51 -7.06 0.96
C GLY A 189 3.56 -6.07 0.45
N GLY A 190 3.38 -5.47 -0.75
CA GLY A 190 4.42 -4.63 -1.36
C GLY A 190 4.76 -3.34 -0.61
N LEU A 191 3.77 -2.71 0.06
CA LEU A 191 4.00 -1.51 0.87
C LEU A 191 4.85 -1.83 2.09
N ILE A 192 4.40 -2.79 2.90
CA ILE A 192 5.10 -3.13 4.14
C ILE A 192 6.50 -3.73 3.86
N ALA A 193 6.67 -4.49 2.77
CA ALA A 193 7.98 -5.00 2.34
C ALA A 193 8.97 -3.85 2.08
N GLY A 194 8.56 -2.87 1.28
CA GLY A 194 9.38 -1.69 1.00
C GLY A 194 9.65 -0.84 2.24
N VAL A 195 8.61 -0.56 3.04
CA VAL A 195 8.73 0.20 4.30
C VAL A 195 9.69 -0.50 5.27
N ALA A 196 9.52 -1.82 5.46
CA ALA A 196 10.36 -2.61 6.35
C ALA A 196 11.83 -2.58 5.91
N THR A 197 12.09 -2.76 4.61
CA THR A 197 13.45 -2.70 4.07
C THR A 197 14.12 -1.35 4.35
N ALA A 198 13.41 -0.25 4.12
CA ALA A 198 13.95 1.09 4.36
C ALA A 198 14.16 1.41 5.84
N VAL A 199 13.17 1.09 6.69
CA VAL A 199 13.22 1.39 8.13
C VAL A 199 14.30 0.54 8.82
N LYS A 200 14.36 -0.77 8.54
CA LYS A 200 15.35 -1.68 9.14
C LYS A 200 16.79 -1.32 8.77
N ALA A 201 17.02 -0.73 7.61
CA ALA A 201 18.35 -0.25 7.22
C ALA A 201 18.91 0.83 8.15
N ARG A 202 18.05 1.66 8.74
CA ARG A 202 18.46 2.73 9.67
C ARG A 202 18.16 2.38 11.13
N TYR A 203 17.07 1.68 11.40
CA TYR A 203 16.58 1.31 12.72
C TYR A 203 16.39 -0.21 12.81
N PRO A 204 17.48 -0.98 12.92
CA PRO A 204 17.40 -2.46 12.88
C PRO A 204 16.58 -3.05 14.03
N LEU A 205 16.45 -2.34 15.15
CA LEU A 205 15.67 -2.77 16.32
C LEU A 205 14.17 -2.44 16.23
N ALA A 206 13.75 -1.56 15.31
CA ALA A 206 12.34 -1.21 15.15
C ALA A 206 11.50 -2.45 14.83
N GLN A 207 10.37 -2.63 15.48
CA GLN A 207 9.41 -3.68 15.15
C GLN A 207 8.58 -3.25 13.95
N LEU A 208 8.55 -4.07 12.90
CA LEU A 208 7.72 -3.88 11.73
C LEU A 208 6.51 -4.79 11.85
N VAL A 209 5.32 -4.20 11.83
CA VAL A 209 4.07 -4.91 12.05
C VAL A 209 3.17 -4.71 10.84
N VAL A 210 2.67 -5.81 10.27
CA VAL A 210 1.65 -5.77 9.23
C VAL A 210 0.27 -5.69 9.88
N ALA A 211 -0.62 -4.85 9.34
CA ALA A 211 -2.00 -4.75 9.78
C ALA A 211 -2.95 -5.16 8.65
N GLU A 212 -3.95 -5.99 8.98
CA GLU A 212 -4.90 -6.58 8.04
C GLU A 212 -6.31 -6.58 8.59
N PRO A 213 -7.37 -6.60 7.74
CA PRO A 213 -8.72 -6.87 8.21
C PRO A 213 -8.84 -8.35 8.63
N GLU A 214 -9.61 -8.64 9.68
CA GLU A 214 -9.79 -10.01 10.20
C GLU A 214 -10.27 -11.02 9.14
N ALA A 215 -11.04 -10.57 8.15
CA ALA A 215 -11.54 -11.43 7.08
C ALA A 215 -10.49 -11.76 5.99
N PHE A 216 -9.33 -11.09 5.98
CA PHE A 216 -8.27 -11.23 4.99
C PHE A 216 -6.92 -11.02 5.65
N ASP A 217 -6.49 -11.95 6.49
CA ASP A 217 -5.28 -11.89 7.31
C ASP A 217 -4.15 -12.81 6.81
N ASP A 218 -4.03 -12.91 5.49
CA ASP A 218 -3.12 -13.83 4.80
C ASP A 218 -1.64 -13.66 5.18
N HIS A 219 -1.17 -12.44 5.44
CA HIS A 219 0.20 -12.22 5.95
C HIS A 219 0.35 -12.63 7.41
N THR A 220 -0.63 -12.30 8.26
CA THR A 220 -0.62 -12.70 9.68
C THR A 220 -0.55 -14.21 9.82
N LEU A 221 -1.39 -14.93 9.06
CA LEU A 221 -1.39 -16.38 9.01
C LEU A 221 -0.05 -16.92 8.48
N SER A 222 0.41 -16.42 7.32
CA SER A 222 1.66 -16.86 6.69
C SER A 222 2.89 -16.63 7.57
N LEU A 223 2.95 -15.52 8.31
CA LEU A 223 4.03 -15.24 9.28
C LEU A 223 4.00 -16.24 10.45
N ALA A 224 2.81 -16.59 10.93
CA ALA A 224 2.67 -17.52 12.05
C ALA A 224 3.12 -18.94 11.69
N VAL A 225 2.86 -19.39 10.44
CA VAL A 225 3.24 -20.73 9.97
C VAL A 225 4.62 -20.79 9.30
N GLY A 226 5.23 -19.64 8.99
CA GLY A 226 6.56 -19.53 8.40
C GLY A 226 6.66 -19.75 6.89
N HIS A 227 5.53 -19.88 6.19
CA HIS A 227 5.45 -19.99 4.73
C HIS A 227 4.19 -19.31 4.22
N ARG A 228 4.13 -19.04 2.90
CA ARG A 228 2.95 -18.48 2.26
C ARG A 228 1.78 -19.44 2.37
N GLU A 229 0.75 -19.04 3.11
CA GLU A 229 -0.44 -19.84 3.34
C GLU A 229 -1.65 -19.14 2.68
N PRO A 230 -2.39 -19.84 1.80
CA PRO A 230 -3.61 -19.29 1.25
C PRO A 230 -4.67 -19.09 2.34
N HIS A 231 -5.23 -17.90 2.43
CA HIS A 231 -6.34 -17.62 3.30
C HIS A 231 -7.68 -17.89 2.59
N ALA A 232 -8.55 -18.67 3.22
CA ALA A 232 -9.94 -18.80 2.80
C ALA A 232 -10.74 -17.65 3.44
N PRO A 233 -11.26 -16.67 2.65
CA PRO A 233 -11.89 -15.49 3.24
C PRO A 233 -13.11 -15.89 4.09
N ALA A 234 -13.16 -15.39 5.32
CA ALA A 234 -14.25 -15.63 6.25
C ALA A 234 -15.48 -14.74 5.97
N GLY A 235 -15.55 -14.09 4.81
CA GLY A 235 -16.64 -13.22 4.43
C GLY A 235 -16.23 -12.04 3.54
N ARG A 236 -16.94 -10.92 3.69
CA ARG A 236 -16.64 -9.64 3.03
C ARG A 236 -15.97 -8.71 4.03
N THR A 237 -15.31 -7.68 3.53
CA THR A 237 -14.75 -6.59 4.35
C THR A 237 -14.99 -5.24 3.68
N ILE A 238 -15.11 -4.17 4.48
CA ILE A 238 -15.14 -2.79 4.00
C ILE A 238 -13.75 -2.34 3.49
N CYS A 239 -12.69 -3.09 3.79
CA CYS A 239 -11.32 -2.84 3.36
C CYS A 239 -11.07 -3.37 1.94
N ASP A 240 -11.81 -2.89 0.95
CA ASP A 240 -11.80 -3.38 -0.46
C ASP A 240 -10.42 -3.36 -1.13
N ALA A 241 -9.48 -2.56 -0.62
CA ALA A 241 -8.10 -2.51 -1.09
C ALA A 241 -7.20 -3.64 -0.53
N LEU A 242 -7.66 -4.41 0.48
CA LEU A 242 -6.89 -5.38 1.24
C LEU A 242 -7.51 -6.80 1.16
N MET A 243 -7.78 -7.27 -0.05
CA MET A 243 -8.48 -8.55 -0.29
C MET A 243 -7.61 -9.57 -1.05
N ALA A 244 -6.30 -9.59 -0.82
CA ALA A 244 -5.47 -10.68 -1.31
C ALA A 244 -5.76 -11.97 -0.52
N LEU A 245 -5.65 -13.11 -1.19
CA LEU A 245 -5.87 -14.42 -0.57
C LEU A 245 -4.57 -15.12 -0.17
N ILE A 246 -3.44 -14.56 -0.61
CA ILE A 246 -2.10 -15.09 -0.33
C ILE A 246 -1.08 -13.98 -0.54
N PRO A 247 -0.04 -13.85 0.29
CA PRO A 247 1.05 -12.91 0.08
C PRO A 247 1.76 -13.12 -1.26
N GLY A 248 2.30 -12.07 -1.88
CA GLY A 248 3.17 -12.22 -3.04
C GLY A 248 4.42 -13.05 -2.72
N GLU A 249 5.03 -13.66 -3.71
CA GLU A 249 6.24 -14.48 -3.52
C GLU A 249 7.43 -13.63 -3.07
N MET A 250 7.68 -12.57 -3.83
CA MET A 250 8.79 -11.66 -3.56
C MET A 250 8.54 -10.85 -2.28
N THR A 251 7.30 -10.39 -2.09
CA THR A 251 6.94 -9.63 -0.88
C THR A 251 7.06 -10.48 0.37
N PHE A 252 6.64 -11.74 0.35
CA PHE A 252 6.77 -12.63 1.50
C PHE A 252 8.22 -13.03 1.77
N ALA A 253 9.05 -13.18 0.73
CA ALA A 253 10.49 -13.43 0.92
C ALA A 253 11.20 -12.28 1.68
N ILE A 254 10.68 -11.06 1.60
CA ILE A 254 11.12 -9.91 2.40
C ILE A 254 10.42 -9.91 3.76
N ASN A 255 9.10 -10.00 3.77
CA ASN A 255 8.27 -9.83 4.95
C ASN A 255 8.56 -10.89 6.02
N SER A 256 8.75 -12.16 5.63
CA SER A 256 9.10 -13.24 6.56
C SER A 256 10.42 -13.04 7.32
N LYS A 257 11.32 -12.20 6.77
CA LYS A 257 12.62 -11.88 7.41
C LYS A 257 12.59 -10.60 8.23
N LEU A 258 11.80 -9.62 7.82
CA LEU A 258 11.85 -8.27 8.37
C LEU A 258 10.70 -7.94 9.33
N LEU A 259 9.54 -8.58 9.18
CA LEU A 259 8.38 -8.30 10.02
C LEU A 259 8.47 -9.07 11.35
N SER A 260 8.03 -8.42 12.40
CA SER A 260 7.99 -8.99 13.75
C SER A 260 6.73 -9.83 13.96
N ARG A 261 5.59 -9.41 13.41
CA ARG A 261 4.28 -10.08 13.51
C ARG A 261 3.23 -9.39 12.64
N GLY A 262 2.07 -10.04 12.52
CA GLY A 262 0.83 -9.42 12.04
C GLY A 262 -0.11 -9.03 13.18
N VAL A 263 -1.04 -8.13 12.88
CA VAL A 263 -2.19 -7.77 13.72
C VAL A 263 -3.41 -7.59 12.84
N THR A 264 -4.58 -7.89 13.39
CA THR A 264 -5.84 -7.74 12.67
C THR A 264 -6.76 -6.73 13.32
N ALA A 265 -7.70 -6.19 12.56
CA ALA A 265 -8.80 -5.37 13.05
C ALA A 265 -10.09 -5.77 12.35
N SER A 266 -11.21 -5.78 13.10
CA SER A 266 -12.55 -6.01 12.57
C SER A 266 -13.04 -4.80 11.76
N ASP A 267 -13.98 -5.00 10.84
CA ASP A 267 -14.61 -3.91 10.09
C ASP A 267 -15.22 -2.83 10.99
N LYS A 268 -15.75 -3.21 12.16
CA LYS A 268 -16.26 -2.28 13.16
C LYS A 268 -15.16 -1.40 13.74
N GLU A 269 -14.01 -1.98 14.08
CA GLU A 269 -12.84 -1.23 14.59
C GLU A 269 -12.27 -0.32 13.49
N VAL A 270 -12.23 -0.79 12.24
CA VAL A 270 -11.80 0.00 11.10
C VAL A 270 -12.73 1.19 10.85
N GLY A 271 -14.05 0.98 10.88
CA GLY A 271 -15.03 2.07 10.77
C GLY A 271 -14.87 3.12 11.87
N ALA A 272 -14.67 2.68 13.11
CA ALA A 272 -14.38 3.60 14.22
C ALA A 272 -13.06 4.37 14.04
N ALA A 273 -12.04 3.76 13.46
CA ALA A 273 -10.78 4.43 13.16
C ALA A 273 -10.90 5.46 12.02
N VAL A 274 -11.71 5.17 10.98
CA VAL A 274 -12.05 6.15 9.93
C VAL A 274 -12.78 7.36 10.54
N ALA A 275 -13.78 7.12 11.39
CA ALA A 275 -14.50 8.18 12.09
C ALA A 275 -13.57 9.01 13.00
N PHE A 276 -12.67 8.35 13.76
CA PHE A 276 -11.68 9.02 14.60
C PHE A 276 -10.73 9.89 13.76
N ALA A 277 -10.19 9.33 12.66
CA ALA A 277 -9.31 10.08 11.77
C ALA A 277 -9.99 11.36 11.23
N TYR A 278 -11.25 11.26 10.85
CA TYR A 278 -12.03 12.42 10.38
C TYR A 278 -12.35 13.41 11.51
N ARG A 279 -12.92 12.94 12.62
CA ARG A 279 -13.44 13.80 13.69
C ARG A 279 -12.33 14.44 14.51
N GLU A 280 -11.27 13.69 14.84
CA GLU A 280 -10.22 14.16 15.74
C GLU A 280 -8.97 14.64 15.01
N LEU A 281 -8.57 13.95 13.90
CA LEU A 281 -7.33 14.24 13.20
C LEU A 281 -7.54 15.10 11.94
N LYS A 282 -8.78 15.30 11.50
CA LYS A 282 -9.17 16.04 10.28
C LYS A 282 -8.56 15.41 9.01
N LEU A 283 -8.43 14.08 9.01
CA LEU A 283 -7.89 13.31 7.90
C LEU A 283 -8.99 12.43 7.29
N VAL A 284 -9.08 12.42 5.96
CA VAL A 284 -9.94 11.51 5.21
C VAL A 284 -9.12 10.28 4.83
N VAL A 285 -9.48 9.13 5.38
CA VAL A 285 -8.78 7.85 5.16
C VAL A 285 -9.78 6.81 4.67
N GLU A 286 -9.41 6.00 3.67
CA GLU A 286 -10.21 4.85 3.27
C GLU A 286 -10.08 3.70 4.30
N PRO A 287 -11.06 2.78 4.41
CA PRO A 287 -11.01 1.69 5.38
C PRO A 287 -9.70 0.89 5.35
N GLY A 288 -9.25 0.43 4.19
CA GLY A 288 -7.97 -0.28 4.06
C GLY A 288 -6.75 0.55 4.45
N GLY A 289 -6.83 1.89 4.33
CA GLY A 289 -5.80 2.81 4.79
C GLY A 289 -5.78 2.99 6.30
N ALA A 290 -6.89 2.76 6.97
CA ALA A 290 -7.08 2.99 8.40
C ALA A 290 -6.82 1.74 9.27
N VAL A 291 -6.62 0.56 8.69
CA VAL A 291 -6.55 -0.71 9.46
C VAL A 291 -5.43 -0.72 10.52
N GLY A 292 -4.28 -0.10 10.23
CA GLY A 292 -3.19 0.06 11.21
C GLY A 292 -3.56 0.98 12.38
N LEU A 293 -4.30 2.07 12.11
CA LEU A 293 -4.85 2.95 13.13
C LEU A 293 -5.94 2.23 13.94
N ALA A 294 -6.76 1.42 13.29
CA ALA A 294 -7.77 0.60 13.94
C ALA A 294 -7.16 -0.38 14.96
N ALA A 295 -6.13 -1.12 14.53
CA ALA A 295 -5.41 -2.03 15.42
C ALA A 295 -4.77 -1.30 16.62
N LEU A 296 -4.23 -0.10 16.41
CA LEU A 296 -3.69 0.74 17.48
C LEU A 296 -4.78 1.16 18.48
N LEU A 297 -5.89 1.74 17.98
CA LEU A 297 -6.99 2.22 18.84
C LEU A 297 -7.72 1.09 19.59
N ALA A 298 -7.75 -0.11 19.01
CA ALA A 298 -8.30 -1.32 19.62
C ALA A 298 -7.36 -1.99 20.64
N GLY A 299 -6.16 -1.43 20.88
CA GLY A 299 -5.20 -1.97 21.84
C GLY A 299 -4.52 -3.28 21.41
N ARG A 300 -4.49 -3.58 20.09
CA ARG A 300 -3.82 -4.79 19.56
C ARG A 300 -2.30 -4.69 19.57
N LEU A 301 -1.76 -3.51 19.90
CA LEU A 301 -0.34 -3.20 19.96
C LEU A 301 0.06 -2.80 21.38
N ASP A 302 1.11 -3.39 21.91
CA ASP A 302 1.73 -2.92 23.16
C ASP A 302 2.58 -1.67 22.86
N VAL A 303 2.04 -0.48 23.11
CA VAL A 303 2.63 0.79 22.71
C VAL A 303 2.98 1.73 23.85
N ALA A 304 2.65 1.39 25.10
CA ALA A 304 2.83 2.29 26.24
C ALA A 304 4.26 2.85 26.32
N GLY A 305 4.39 4.18 26.29
CA GLY A 305 5.66 4.89 26.34
C GLY A 305 6.55 4.77 25.09
N LYS A 306 6.06 4.17 23.97
CA LYS A 306 6.83 3.93 22.73
C LYS A 306 6.60 5.00 21.68
N ASN A 307 7.52 5.08 20.73
CA ASN A 307 7.42 5.86 19.51
C ASN A 307 6.86 4.97 18.40
N VAL A 308 5.65 5.25 17.97
CA VAL A 308 4.90 4.41 17.01
C VAL A 308 4.67 5.18 15.71
N VAL A 309 4.93 4.56 14.58
CA VAL A 309 4.60 5.11 13.26
C VAL A 309 3.50 4.27 12.62
N ILE A 310 2.43 4.91 12.19
CA ILE A 310 1.32 4.27 11.46
C ILE A 310 1.27 4.84 10.04
N VAL A 311 1.31 3.97 9.04
CA VAL A 311 1.12 4.37 7.64
C VAL A 311 -0.37 4.34 7.33
N LEU A 312 -0.95 5.50 7.02
CA LEU A 312 -2.31 5.65 6.49
C LEU A 312 -2.22 5.60 4.96
N SER A 313 -2.50 4.45 4.37
CA SER A 313 -2.02 4.11 3.03
C SER A 313 -2.78 4.75 1.87
N GLY A 314 -4.02 5.22 2.09
CA GLY A 314 -4.84 5.87 1.07
C GLY A 314 -6.13 6.48 1.63
N GLY A 315 -6.79 7.30 0.79
CA GLY A 315 -8.02 8.00 1.15
C GLY A 315 -9.10 7.96 0.04
N ASN A 316 -9.00 7.06 -0.91
CA ASN A 316 -9.95 6.93 -2.02
C ASN A 316 -11.21 6.16 -1.63
N VAL A 317 -11.88 6.60 -0.58
CA VAL A 317 -13.14 6.02 -0.08
C VAL A 317 -14.32 6.52 -0.92
N ASP A 318 -15.35 5.68 -1.09
CA ASP A 318 -16.61 6.09 -1.71
C ASP A 318 -17.38 7.02 -0.74
N ALA A 319 -18.00 8.06 -1.30
CA ALA A 319 -18.63 9.13 -0.49
C ALA A 319 -19.77 8.59 0.41
N ASP A 320 -20.58 7.68 -0.09
CA ASP A 320 -21.69 7.10 0.66
C ASP A 320 -21.18 6.24 1.83
N LEU A 321 -20.21 5.37 1.58
CA LEU A 321 -19.55 4.60 2.64
C LEU A 321 -18.89 5.51 3.67
N PHE A 322 -18.20 6.56 3.22
CA PHE A 322 -17.55 7.50 4.13
C PHE A 322 -18.58 8.20 5.01
N ALA A 323 -19.68 8.68 4.43
CA ALA A 323 -20.77 9.31 5.18
C ALA A 323 -21.37 8.38 6.23
N GLU A 324 -21.58 7.10 5.88
CA GLU A 324 -22.07 6.08 6.82
C GLU A 324 -21.10 5.88 8.01
N LEU A 325 -19.79 5.77 7.71
CA LEU A 325 -18.79 5.51 8.73
C LEU A 325 -18.55 6.69 9.68
N VAL A 326 -18.77 7.93 9.22
CA VAL A 326 -18.54 9.14 10.03
C VAL A 326 -19.82 9.75 10.62
N ALA A 327 -20.99 9.18 10.33
CA ALA A 327 -22.25 9.57 10.97
C ALA A 327 -22.29 9.18 12.46
#